data_d97e7bf226f19055ed945a85d9f5dcd7
#
_entry.id   d97e7bf226f19055ed945a85d9f5dcd7
#
_cell.length_a   1.000
_cell.length_b   1.000
_cell.length_c   1.000
_cell.angle_alpha   90.00
_cell.angle_beta   90.00
_cell.angle_gamma   90.00
#
_symmetry.space_group_name_H-M   'P 1'
#
loop_
_entity.id
_entity.type
_entity.pdbx_description
1 polymer ?
#
loop_
_entity_poly.entity_id
_entity_poly.type
_entity_poly.pdbx_seq_one_letter_code
_entity_poly.pdbx_strand_id
1 'polypeptide(L)'
;MASYARNVLDAVDAGRFVLAGFSMGGYVAMELLRQVPHRIAALLLLDTRETPDTEEGRANRLKQADDVARNGTRNVIESMLPKMVAQDSYRDAVRKIMETASPQGVIGALKAMASRPDSAGTLRKTTVPAFVICGDRDEITPMRDAERMVSLLPNAELAPIARAAHMANFEAHEQVNDLIAAFLGRALR
;
A
#
# COMPACT_ATOMS: atom_id res chain seq x y z
N MET A 1 -1.86 -1.50 -12.69
CA MET A 1 -1.01 -0.54 -11.93
C MET A 1 -0.40 0.54 -12.82
N ALA A 2 0.01 0.26 -14.04
CA ALA A 2 0.69 1.23 -14.91
C ALA A 2 -0.07 2.56 -15.15
N SER A 3 -1.40 2.54 -15.31
CA SER A 3 -2.21 3.75 -15.46
C SER A 3 -2.23 4.61 -14.19
N TYR A 4 -2.29 3.98 -13.01
CA TYR A 4 -2.21 4.70 -11.73
C TYR A 4 -0.83 5.36 -11.56
N ALA A 5 0.24 4.64 -11.89
CA ALA A 5 1.59 5.20 -11.85
C ALA A 5 1.74 6.41 -12.79
N ARG A 6 1.17 6.34 -13.99
CA ARG A 6 1.18 7.47 -14.93
C ARG A 6 0.46 8.68 -14.36
N ASN A 7 -0.75 8.50 -13.80
CA ASN A 7 -1.50 9.60 -13.19
C ASN A 7 -0.71 10.27 -12.06
N VAL A 8 0.05 9.49 -11.27
CA VAL A 8 0.94 10.07 -10.23
C VAL A 8 2.05 10.90 -10.89
N LEU A 9 2.69 10.38 -11.95
CA LEU A 9 3.76 11.11 -12.64
C LEU A 9 3.27 12.40 -13.28
N ASP A 10 2.06 12.41 -13.83
CA ASP A 10 1.43 13.58 -14.44
C ASP A 10 1.10 14.66 -13.39
N ALA A 11 0.91 14.26 -12.12
CA ALA A 11 0.62 15.15 -11.01
C ALA A 11 1.87 15.67 -10.26
N VAL A 12 3.07 15.07 -10.50
CA VAL A 12 4.31 15.40 -9.80
C VAL A 12 5.27 16.14 -10.71
N ASP A 13 5.41 17.44 -10.51
CA ASP A 13 6.32 18.32 -11.27
C ASP A 13 7.77 18.33 -10.73
N ALA A 14 8.04 17.69 -9.59
CA ALA A 14 9.39 17.63 -9.00
C ALA A 14 10.31 16.71 -9.79
N GLY A 15 11.57 17.09 -9.98
CA GLY A 15 12.59 16.26 -10.62
C GLY A 15 12.87 14.97 -9.86
N ARG A 16 13.07 15.07 -8.52
CA ARG A 16 13.18 13.94 -7.58
C ARG A 16 12.23 14.14 -6.42
N PHE A 17 11.65 13.04 -5.90
CA PHE A 17 10.68 13.09 -4.82
C PHE A 17 10.78 11.85 -3.90
N VAL A 18 10.27 12.00 -2.69
CA VAL A 18 10.02 10.88 -1.78
C VAL A 18 8.73 10.19 -2.22
N LEU A 19 8.79 8.88 -2.36
CA LEU A 19 7.65 8.07 -2.77
C LEU A 19 7.11 7.28 -1.58
N ALA A 20 5.87 7.55 -1.20
CA ALA A 20 5.17 6.80 -0.16
C ALA A 20 3.99 6.04 -0.76
N GLY A 21 3.83 4.78 -0.39
CA GLY A 21 2.72 3.93 -0.84
C GLY A 21 2.11 3.14 0.30
N PHE A 22 0.82 3.39 0.59
CA PHE A 22 0.02 2.63 1.53
C PHE A 22 -0.82 1.59 0.80
N SER A 23 -0.83 0.33 1.25
CA SER A 23 -1.66 -0.75 0.72
C SER A 23 -1.53 -0.86 -0.81
N MET A 24 -2.63 -0.66 -1.57
CA MET A 24 -2.61 -0.60 -3.02
C MET A 24 -1.67 0.50 -3.57
N GLY A 25 -1.52 1.61 -2.85
CA GLY A 25 -0.54 2.66 -3.18
C GLY A 25 0.90 2.13 -3.18
N GLY A 26 1.22 1.11 -2.38
CA GLY A 26 2.51 0.40 -2.43
C GLY A 26 2.72 -0.33 -3.76
N TYR A 27 1.69 -0.93 -4.33
CA TYR A 27 1.77 -1.55 -5.67
C TYR A 27 2.01 -0.52 -6.77
N VAL A 28 1.40 0.66 -6.63
CA VAL A 28 1.64 1.79 -7.53
C VAL A 28 3.06 2.33 -7.34
N ALA A 29 3.54 2.42 -6.11
CA ALA A 29 4.92 2.84 -5.81
C ALA A 29 5.96 1.89 -6.43
N MET A 30 5.75 0.58 -6.32
CA MET A 30 6.64 -0.40 -6.97
C MET A 30 6.60 -0.33 -8.50
N GLU A 31 5.46 0.06 -9.08
CA GLU A 31 5.35 0.32 -10.51
C GLU A 31 6.11 1.60 -10.91
N LEU A 32 6.05 2.66 -10.10
CA LEU A 32 6.83 3.89 -10.30
C LEU A 32 8.34 3.63 -10.21
N LEU A 33 8.79 2.83 -9.24
CA LEU A 33 10.18 2.38 -9.15
C LEU A 33 10.65 1.65 -10.42
N ARG A 34 9.76 0.93 -11.08
CA ARG A 34 10.06 0.22 -12.34
C ARG A 34 10.19 1.17 -13.51
N GLN A 35 9.38 2.23 -13.53
CA GLN A 35 9.33 3.18 -14.64
C GLN A 35 10.36 4.32 -14.51
N VAL A 36 10.51 4.90 -13.31
CA VAL A 36 11.31 6.10 -13.08
C VAL A 36 12.18 6.01 -11.82
N PRO A 37 13.01 4.97 -11.66
CA PRO A 37 13.79 4.75 -10.43
C PRO A 37 14.71 5.94 -10.09
N HIS A 38 15.21 6.65 -11.11
CA HIS A 38 16.10 7.80 -10.93
C HIS A 38 15.42 9.05 -10.33
N ARG A 39 14.07 9.13 -10.38
CA ARG A 39 13.30 10.21 -9.76
C ARG A 39 12.99 9.97 -8.29
N ILE A 40 13.23 8.79 -7.75
CA ILE A 40 12.91 8.46 -6.38
C ILE A 40 14.10 8.82 -5.49
N ALA A 41 13.85 9.65 -4.46
CA ALA A 41 14.86 10.05 -3.48
C ALA A 41 14.88 9.12 -2.27
N ALA A 42 13.71 8.69 -1.80
CA ALA A 42 13.51 7.69 -0.74
C ALA A 42 12.16 6.99 -0.95
N LEU A 43 12.02 5.79 -0.40
CA LEU A 43 10.83 4.95 -0.53
C LEU A 43 10.22 4.66 0.84
N LEU A 44 8.91 4.84 0.97
CA LEU A 44 8.13 4.40 2.13
C LEU A 44 7.04 3.42 1.68
N LEU A 45 7.01 2.25 2.29
CA LEU A 45 6.01 1.20 2.01
C LEU A 45 5.25 0.91 3.31
N LEU A 46 3.96 1.21 3.33
CA LEU A 46 3.10 1.09 4.50
C LEU A 46 2.04 0.02 4.22
N ASP A 47 1.95 -0.98 5.12
CA ASP A 47 0.92 -2.02 5.09
C ASP A 47 0.66 -2.53 3.66
N THR A 48 1.69 -3.05 3.01
CA THR A 48 1.67 -3.50 1.61
C THR A 48 2.53 -4.76 1.39
N ARG A 49 2.59 -5.26 0.16
CA ARG A 49 3.42 -6.42 -0.21
C ARG A 49 3.91 -6.32 -1.65
N GLU A 50 5.01 -7.00 -1.97
CA GLU A 50 5.60 -7.03 -3.31
C GLU A 50 5.04 -8.16 -4.19
N THR A 51 4.41 -9.18 -3.59
CA THR A 51 3.94 -10.37 -4.31
C THR A 51 2.67 -10.10 -5.12
N PRO A 52 2.50 -10.76 -6.27
CA PRO A 52 1.23 -10.78 -6.99
C PRO A 52 0.17 -11.57 -6.20
N ASP A 53 -1.09 -11.45 -6.62
CA ASP A 53 -2.11 -12.37 -6.13
C ASP A 53 -1.86 -13.79 -6.64
N THR A 54 -2.22 -14.79 -5.84
CA THR A 54 -2.37 -16.17 -6.31
C THR A 54 -3.50 -16.26 -7.37
N GLU A 55 -3.59 -17.35 -8.12
CA GLU A 55 -4.68 -17.56 -9.07
C GLU A 55 -6.06 -17.45 -8.40
N GLU A 56 -6.20 -18.03 -7.20
CA GLU A 56 -7.42 -17.93 -6.42
C GLU A 56 -7.69 -16.49 -5.97
N GLY A 57 -6.67 -15.78 -5.46
CA GLY A 57 -6.77 -14.38 -5.06
C GLY A 57 -7.18 -13.49 -6.22
N ARG A 58 -6.60 -13.71 -7.41
CA ARG A 58 -6.97 -13.03 -8.65
C ARG A 58 -8.42 -13.29 -9.04
N ALA A 59 -8.85 -14.55 -9.01
CA ALA A 59 -10.23 -14.92 -9.32
C ALA A 59 -11.22 -14.28 -8.34
N ASN A 60 -10.88 -14.25 -7.05
CA ASN A 60 -11.71 -13.63 -6.03
C ASN A 60 -11.83 -12.10 -6.23
N ARG A 61 -10.75 -11.40 -6.65
CA ARG A 61 -10.85 -9.96 -6.98
C ARG A 61 -11.77 -9.71 -8.18
N LEU A 62 -11.73 -10.56 -9.19
CA LEU A 62 -12.60 -10.42 -10.36
C LEU A 62 -14.07 -10.66 -9.98
N LYS A 63 -14.35 -11.68 -9.13
CA LYS A 63 -15.70 -11.89 -8.58
C LYS A 63 -16.18 -10.69 -7.75
N GLN A 64 -15.32 -10.10 -6.94
CA GLN A 64 -15.64 -8.89 -6.18
C GLN A 64 -15.95 -7.72 -7.14
N ALA A 65 -15.17 -7.55 -8.21
CA ALA A 65 -15.43 -6.50 -9.20
C ALA A 65 -16.79 -6.69 -9.89
N ASP A 66 -17.18 -7.94 -10.22
CA ASP A 66 -18.49 -8.25 -10.77
C ASP A 66 -19.63 -8.06 -9.75
N ASP A 67 -19.38 -8.34 -8.47
CA ASP A 67 -20.35 -8.08 -7.40
C ASP A 67 -20.55 -6.57 -7.23
N VAL A 68 -19.46 -5.78 -7.18
CA VAL A 68 -19.56 -4.32 -7.11
C VAL A 68 -20.32 -3.74 -8.30
N ALA A 69 -20.16 -4.28 -9.49
CA ALA A 69 -20.89 -3.83 -10.68
C ALA A 69 -22.41 -4.06 -10.58
N ARG A 70 -22.83 -5.11 -9.88
CA ARG A 70 -24.27 -5.45 -9.70
C ARG A 70 -24.89 -4.85 -8.44
N ASN A 71 -24.13 -4.80 -7.34
CA ASN A 71 -24.67 -4.58 -6.00
C ASN A 71 -24.04 -3.33 -5.31
N GLY A 72 -23.13 -2.62 -5.97
CA GLY A 72 -22.40 -1.50 -5.37
C GLY A 72 -21.29 -1.95 -4.42
N THR A 73 -20.71 -1.00 -3.68
CA THR A 73 -19.49 -1.21 -2.88
C THR A 73 -19.74 -1.85 -1.52
N ARG A 74 -21.00 -1.97 -1.07
CA ARG A 74 -21.36 -2.37 0.29
C ARG A 74 -20.70 -3.68 0.73
N ASN A 75 -20.81 -4.74 -0.09
CA ASN A 75 -20.27 -6.05 0.28
C ASN A 75 -18.75 -6.04 0.45
N VAL A 76 -18.04 -5.28 -0.37
CA VAL A 76 -16.58 -5.11 -0.25
C VAL A 76 -16.26 -4.37 1.05
N ILE A 77 -16.99 -3.30 1.37
CA ILE A 77 -16.80 -2.54 2.61
C ILE A 77 -17.02 -3.45 3.83
N GLU A 78 -18.14 -4.15 3.90
CA GLU A 78 -18.46 -5.02 5.05
C GLU A 78 -17.43 -6.15 5.24
N SER A 79 -16.89 -6.69 4.15
CA SER A 79 -15.88 -7.75 4.23
C SER A 79 -14.48 -7.26 4.63
N MET A 80 -14.13 -6.02 4.26
CA MET A 80 -12.81 -5.46 4.52
C MET A 80 -12.72 -4.70 5.85
N LEU A 81 -13.77 -3.95 6.20
CA LEU A 81 -13.77 -3.04 7.36
C LEU A 81 -13.27 -3.69 8.67
N PRO A 82 -13.65 -4.94 9.03
CA PRO A 82 -13.14 -5.58 10.25
C PRO A 82 -11.63 -5.79 10.28
N LYS A 83 -10.96 -5.79 9.11
CA LYS A 83 -9.51 -6.00 8.96
C LYS A 83 -8.73 -4.71 8.78
N MET A 84 -9.43 -3.59 8.55
CA MET A 84 -8.77 -2.31 8.31
C MET A 84 -8.17 -1.73 9.59
N VAL A 85 -8.85 -1.90 10.73
CA VAL A 85 -8.42 -1.36 12.03
C VAL A 85 -8.58 -2.40 13.13
N ALA A 86 -7.64 -2.42 14.07
CA ALA A 86 -7.66 -3.29 15.24
C ALA A 86 -8.59 -2.76 16.34
N GLN A 87 -8.81 -1.45 16.40
CA GLN A 87 -9.60 -0.79 17.42
C GLN A 87 -10.97 -0.39 16.87
N ASP A 88 -12.04 -0.86 17.52
CA ASP A 88 -13.42 -0.61 17.10
C ASP A 88 -13.78 0.88 17.05
N SER A 89 -13.14 1.70 17.89
CA SER A 89 -13.34 3.16 17.92
C SER A 89 -13.05 3.87 16.59
N TYR A 90 -12.24 3.28 15.72
CA TYR A 90 -11.92 3.84 14.40
C TYR A 90 -12.84 3.34 13.27
N ARG A 91 -13.64 2.29 13.50
CA ARG A 91 -14.41 1.64 12.42
C ARG A 91 -15.37 2.58 11.71
N ASP A 92 -16.09 3.43 12.44
CA ASP A 92 -17.04 4.37 11.84
C ASP A 92 -16.36 5.41 10.97
N ALA A 93 -15.20 5.91 11.39
CA ALA A 93 -14.42 6.86 10.62
C ALA A 93 -13.87 6.22 9.32
N VAL A 94 -13.34 4.99 9.43
CA VAL A 94 -12.83 4.23 8.28
C VAL A 94 -13.96 3.84 7.33
N ARG A 95 -15.13 3.42 7.84
CA ARG A 95 -16.32 3.17 7.02
C ARG A 95 -16.67 4.37 6.17
N LYS A 96 -16.76 5.57 6.77
CA LYS A 96 -17.05 6.81 6.05
C LYS A 96 -16.04 7.09 4.93
N ILE A 97 -14.76 6.82 5.19
CA ILE A 97 -13.71 6.95 4.17
C ILE A 97 -13.96 5.95 3.02
N MET A 98 -14.22 4.68 3.34
CA MET A 98 -14.46 3.64 2.33
C MET A 98 -15.71 3.93 1.47
N GLU A 99 -16.76 4.51 2.06
CA GLU A 99 -18.01 4.88 1.39
C GLU A 99 -17.84 6.03 0.40
N THR A 100 -16.75 6.80 0.45
CA THR A 100 -16.47 7.83 -0.56
C THR A 100 -16.04 7.25 -1.91
N ALA A 101 -15.65 5.98 -1.95
CA ALA A 101 -15.16 5.37 -3.18
C ALA A 101 -16.31 5.05 -4.15
N SER A 102 -16.20 5.50 -5.40
CA SER A 102 -17.18 5.17 -6.43
C SER A 102 -17.09 3.68 -6.81
N PRO A 103 -18.22 3.04 -7.18
CA PRO A 103 -18.21 1.68 -7.68
C PRO A 103 -17.21 1.45 -8.82
N GLN A 104 -17.12 2.38 -9.76
CA GLN A 104 -16.19 2.33 -10.89
C GLN A 104 -14.72 2.39 -10.44
N GLY A 105 -14.42 3.22 -9.43
CA GLY A 105 -13.09 3.30 -8.82
C GLY A 105 -12.71 1.97 -8.15
N VAL A 106 -13.63 1.37 -7.39
CA VAL A 106 -13.41 0.08 -6.73
C VAL A 106 -13.21 -1.04 -7.74
N ILE A 107 -14.05 -1.11 -8.79
CA ILE A 107 -13.90 -2.09 -9.88
C ILE A 107 -12.53 -1.94 -10.57
N GLY A 108 -12.14 -0.71 -10.90
CA GLY A 108 -10.85 -0.44 -11.51
C GLY A 108 -9.67 -0.87 -10.62
N ALA A 109 -9.73 -0.56 -9.32
CA ALA A 109 -8.72 -0.96 -8.34
C ALA A 109 -8.62 -2.49 -8.21
N LEU A 110 -9.74 -3.19 -8.08
CA LEU A 110 -9.77 -4.67 -7.99
C LEU A 110 -9.14 -5.33 -9.23
N LYS A 111 -9.51 -4.88 -10.43
CA LYS A 111 -8.93 -5.39 -11.69
C LYS A 111 -7.44 -5.08 -11.81
N ALA A 112 -7.01 -3.88 -11.43
CA ALA A 112 -5.60 -3.50 -11.44
C ALA A 112 -4.77 -4.32 -10.44
N MET A 113 -5.30 -4.58 -9.24
CA MET A 113 -4.66 -5.45 -8.25
C MET A 113 -4.57 -6.90 -8.73
N ALA A 114 -5.64 -7.44 -9.36
CA ALA A 114 -5.65 -8.79 -9.92
C ALA A 114 -4.57 -9.02 -10.99
N SER A 115 -4.15 -7.97 -11.69
CA SER A 115 -3.16 -8.04 -12.77
C SER A 115 -1.77 -7.53 -12.39
N ARG A 116 -1.54 -7.21 -11.10
CA ARG A 116 -0.23 -6.67 -10.69
C ARG A 116 0.89 -7.72 -10.83
N PRO A 117 2.06 -7.32 -11.32
CA PRO A 117 3.21 -8.21 -11.41
C PRO A 117 3.88 -8.42 -10.05
N ASP A 118 4.74 -9.44 -9.97
CA ASP A 118 5.71 -9.57 -8.89
C ASP A 118 6.71 -8.41 -8.92
N SER A 119 6.98 -7.81 -7.77
CA SER A 119 7.88 -6.67 -7.63
C SER A 119 9.20 -7.00 -6.91
N ALA A 120 9.44 -8.26 -6.54
CA ALA A 120 10.67 -8.66 -5.85
C ALA A 120 11.94 -8.28 -6.61
N GLY A 121 11.95 -8.47 -7.95
CA GLY A 121 13.07 -8.07 -8.80
C GLY A 121 13.29 -6.55 -8.86
N THR A 122 12.23 -5.77 -8.73
CA THR A 122 12.30 -4.30 -8.65
C THR A 122 12.89 -3.86 -7.30
N LEU A 123 12.42 -4.44 -6.20
CA LEU A 123 12.92 -4.10 -4.86
C LEU A 123 14.40 -4.43 -4.70
N ARG A 124 14.88 -5.58 -5.21
CA ARG A 124 16.31 -5.94 -5.18
C ARG A 124 17.23 -4.93 -5.90
N LYS A 125 16.71 -4.22 -6.89
CA LYS A 125 17.45 -3.21 -7.66
C LYS A 125 17.31 -1.80 -7.08
N THR A 126 16.46 -1.62 -6.06
CA THR A 126 16.17 -0.31 -5.46
C THR A 126 17.22 -0.01 -4.40
N THR A 127 18.11 0.95 -4.68
CA THR A 127 19.24 1.31 -3.80
C THR A 127 18.97 2.54 -2.95
N VAL A 128 17.88 3.27 -3.19
CA VAL A 128 17.51 4.43 -2.36
C VAL A 128 17.14 3.99 -0.94
N PRO A 129 17.31 4.86 0.06
CA PRO A 129 16.84 4.58 1.40
C PRO A 129 15.36 4.19 1.38
N ALA A 130 15.02 3.11 2.06
CA ALA A 130 13.66 2.60 2.12
C ALA A 130 13.20 2.40 3.57
N PHE A 131 11.92 2.64 3.83
CA PHE A 131 11.31 2.45 5.12
C PHE A 131 10.01 1.67 4.96
N VAL A 132 9.93 0.52 5.61
CA VAL A 132 8.76 -0.36 5.59
C VAL A 132 8.08 -0.26 6.94
N ILE A 133 6.80 0.05 6.94
CA ILE A 133 5.95 0.18 8.13
C ILE A 133 4.82 -0.82 8.02
N CYS A 134 4.51 -1.53 9.10
CA CYS A 134 3.45 -2.51 9.12
C CYS A 134 2.81 -2.62 10.51
N GLY A 135 1.48 -2.64 10.56
CA GLY A 135 0.74 -2.97 11.77
C GLY A 135 0.98 -4.43 12.19
N ASP A 136 1.23 -4.68 13.48
CA ASP A 136 1.49 -6.04 13.99
C ASP A 136 0.25 -6.95 13.94
N ARG A 137 -0.93 -6.37 13.74
CA ARG A 137 -2.22 -7.07 13.58
C ARG A 137 -2.78 -6.98 12.15
N ASP A 138 -1.98 -6.57 11.17
CA ASP A 138 -2.42 -6.54 9.78
C ASP A 138 -2.63 -7.98 9.25
N GLU A 139 -3.88 -8.33 8.99
CA GLU A 139 -4.27 -9.62 8.38
C GLU A 139 -4.31 -9.55 6.84
N ILE A 140 -4.32 -8.36 6.25
CA ILE A 140 -4.39 -8.16 4.79
C ILE A 140 -3.00 -8.28 4.18
N THR A 141 -2.02 -7.60 4.77
CA THR A 141 -0.60 -7.67 4.39
C THR A 141 0.24 -7.90 5.65
N PRO A 142 0.27 -9.15 6.16
CA PRO A 142 0.84 -9.44 7.47
C PRO A 142 2.34 -9.15 7.54
N MET A 143 2.86 -9.01 8.76
CA MET A 143 4.24 -8.65 9.09
C MET A 143 5.29 -9.42 8.26
N ARG A 144 5.05 -10.70 7.97
CA ARG A 144 5.94 -11.51 7.11
C ARG A 144 6.13 -10.93 5.71
N ASP A 145 5.12 -10.21 5.17
CA ASP A 145 5.23 -9.55 3.87
C ASP A 145 6.16 -8.32 3.99
N ALA A 146 6.07 -7.57 5.08
CA ALA A 146 6.96 -6.44 5.37
C ALA A 146 8.41 -6.91 5.59
N GLU A 147 8.62 -7.94 6.39
CA GLU A 147 9.93 -8.57 6.62
C GLU A 147 10.56 -9.06 5.32
N ARG A 148 9.75 -9.66 4.45
CA ARG A 148 10.20 -10.09 3.13
C ARG A 148 10.60 -8.91 2.25
N MET A 149 9.83 -7.83 2.20
CA MET A 149 10.22 -6.64 1.44
C MET A 149 11.55 -6.05 1.94
N VAL A 150 11.74 -5.97 3.25
CA VAL A 150 13.01 -5.52 3.84
C VAL A 150 14.17 -6.43 3.44
N SER A 151 13.98 -7.75 3.42
CA SER A 151 15.02 -8.70 2.98
C SER A 151 15.41 -8.56 1.50
N LEU A 152 14.54 -7.99 0.69
CA LEU A 152 14.78 -7.74 -0.74
C LEU A 152 15.44 -6.38 -1.01
N LEU A 153 15.22 -5.39 -0.15
CA LEU A 153 15.71 -4.03 -0.30
C LEU A 153 17.13 -3.91 0.26
N PRO A 154 18.13 -3.44 -0.52
CA PRO A 154 19.51 -3.32 -0.04
C PRO A 154 19.72 -2.32 1.10
N ASN A 155 18.85 -1.31 1.21
CA ASN A 155 18.98 -0.22 2.19
C ASN A 155 17.61 0.09 2.81
N ALA A 156 17.10 -0.80 3.67
CA ALA A 156 15.78 -0.68 4.26
C ALA A 156 15.78 -0.82 5.78
N GLU A 157 14.90 -0.05 6.43
CA GLU A 157 14.51 -0.18 7.83
C GLU A 157 13.09 -0.71 7.94
N LEU A 158 12.78 -1.47 9.01
CA LEU A 158 11.43 -1.96 9.34
C LEU A 158 10.93 -1.31 10.63
N ALA A 159 9.70 -0.83 10.61
CA ALA A 159 9.00 -0.35 11.79
C ALA A 159 7.67 -1.10 12.00
N PRO A 160 7.63 -2.08 12.90
CA PRO A 160 6.37 -2.66 13.35
C PRO A 160 5.60 -1.67 14.22
N ILE A 161 4.30 -1.53 13.96
CA ILE A 161 3.40 -0.67 14.74
C ILE A 161 2.53 -1.54 15.64
N ALA A 162 2.81 -1.48 16.93
CA ALA A 162 2.13 -2.32 17.92
C ALA A 162 0.63 -2.00 18.03
N ARG A 163 -0.18 -3.05 18.07
CA ARG A 163 -1.65 -2.99 18.25
C ARG A 163 -2.40 -2.30 17.10
N ALA A 164 -1.79 -2.12 15.93
CA ALA A 164 -2.41 -1.58 14.74
C ALA A 164 -2.65 -2.67 13.69
N ALA A 165 -3.76 -2.56 12.95
CA ALA A 165 -4.08 -3.42 11.82
C ALA A 165 -3.63 -2.77 10.50
N HIS A 166 -4.38 -3.01 9.41
CA HIS A 166 -4.01 -2.58 8.05
C HIS A 166 -3.90 -1.05 7.86
N MET A 167 -4.56 -0.25 8.68
CA MET A 167 -4.43 1.21 8.66
C MET A 167 -3.57 1.71 9.84
N ALA A 168 -2.35 1.18 9.96
CA ALA A 168 -1.43 1.59 11.03
C ALA A 168 -1.16 3.10 11.03
N ASN A 169 -1.09 3.70 9.84
CA ASN A 169 -0.95 5.14 9.65
C ASN A 169 -2.18 5.97 10.10
N PHE A 170 -3.31 5.34 10.36
CA PHE A 170 -4.52 5.96 10.88
C PHE A 170 -4.68 5.70 12.38
N GLU A 171 -4.49 4.44 12.81
CA GLU A 171 -4.65 4.03 14.21
C GLU A 171 -3.56 4.59 15.13
N ALA A 172 -2.33 4.73 14.61
CA ALA A 172 -1.14 5.20 15.34
C ALA A 172 -0.46 6.36 14.61
N HIS A 173 -1.26 7.30 14.12
CA HIS A 173 -0.81 8.36 13.21
C HIS A 173 0.34 9.20 13.78
N GLU A 174 0.33 9.54 15.07
CA GLU A 174 1.41 10.29 15.71
C GLU A 174 2.72 9.50 15.66
N GLN A 175 2.71 8.25 16.10
CA GLN A 175 3.89 7.37 16.06
C GLN A 175 4.41 7.18 14.64
N VAL A 176 3.53 6.93 13.68
CA VAL A 176 3.90 6.73 12.27
C VAL A 176 4.50 8.01 11.68
N ASN A 177 3.92 9.18 11.96
CA ASN A 177 4.44 10.46 11.51
C ASN A 177 5.84 10.76 12.08
N ASP A 178 6.06 10.51 13.38
CA ASP A 178 7.36 10.71 14.03
C ASP A 178 8.44 9.79 13.43
N LEU A 179 8.10 8.51 13.19
CA LEU A 179 8.99 7.54 12.55
C LEU A 179 9.36 7.96 11.12
N ILE A 180 8.38 8.41 10.33
CA ILE A 180 8.60 8.91 8.97
C ILE A 180 9.48 10.16 9.00
N ALA A 181 9.21 11.12 9.88
CA ALA A 181 10.00 12.35 10.00
C ALA A 181 11.45 12.03 10.38
N ALA A 182 11.67 11.15 11.35
CA ALA A 182 13.00 10.72 11.77
C ALA A 182 13.76 10.00 10.64
N PHE A 183 13.10 9.11 9.90
CA PHE A 183 13.68 8.44 8.74
C PHE A 183 14.09 9.44 7.65
N LEU A 184 13.18 10.32 7.23
CA LEU A 184 13.46 11.32 6.19
C LEU A 184 14.57 12.28 6.59
N GLY A 185 14.64 12.68 7.87
CA GLY A 185 15.72 13.51 8.41
C GLY A 185 17.11 12.85 8.32
N ARG A 186 17.20 11.52 8.24
CA ARG A 186 18.46 10.78 7.98
C ARG A 186 18.69 10.53 6.50
N ALA A 187 17.65 10.12 5.78
CA ALA A 187 17.73 9.64 4.41
C ALA A 187 17.98 10.72 3.35
N LEU A 188 17.66 11.98 3.65
CA LEU A 188 17.74 13.11 2.71
C LEU A 188 18.90 14.08 2.99
N ARG A 189 19.86 13.68 3.84
CA ARG A 189 21.07 14.47 4.15
C ARG A 189 22.14 14.37 3.06
#